data_59d3276531b9fa73e8c9e38091e3ff8b
#
_entry.id   59d3276531b9fa73e8c9e38091e3ff8b
#
_cell.length_a   1.000
_cell.length_b   1.000
_cell.length_c   1.000
_cell.angle_alpha   90.00
_cell.angle_beta   90.00
_cell.angle_gamma   90.00
#
_symmetry.space_group_name_H-M   'P 1'
#
loop_
_entity.id
_entity.type
_entity.pdbx_description
1 polymer ?
#
loop_
_entity_poly.entity_id
_entity_poly.type
_entity_poly.pdbx_seq_one_letter_code
_entity_poly.pdbx_strand_id
1 'polypeptide(L)'
;MEKTKRRRHPVLKTIGIIFLVLAVALVVTLIRNGKRSAEDQAAMVKTDEELIGTHFYVPRDGKDDVDVNLYLPDSAETMPVVFNLHGGAFIAGDADTLDTQSDRIAKEWGMAVVTVNYKLAKDGITIQYAVDEVVDTVLYFREHAAEYNIDPNKIVILGYSAGGYHTMAATLELEKQGVDVAAQVICYGFIKEVVETYNAMPEAQRQAVAPALFILADNDPISDGSLKYEEVLRQNGVATEVKKYEGSMHGFIEENNPEYEKLHSKASKSPEQEVLARDAEDYIGNWLKGILK
;
A
#
# COMPACT_ATOMS: atom_id res chain seq x y z
N MET A 1 7.20 15.35 -75.22
CA MET A 1 7.02 14.66 -73.93
C MET A 1 7.27 15.66 -72.82
N GLU A 2 6.21 16.22 -72.27
CA GLU A 2 6.28 17.26 -71.28
C GLU A 2 6.31 16.58 -69.87
N LYS A 3 7.35 16.81 -69.09
CA LYS A 3 7.52 16.27 -67.79
C LYS A 3 6.69 17.12 -66.80
N THR A 4 5.52 16.62 -66.40
CA THR A 4 4.69 17.21 -65.34
C THR A 4 5.45 17.20 -64.02
N LYS A 5 5.92 18.37 -63.55
CA LYS A 5 6.46 18.60 -62.21
C LYS A 5 5.35 18.41 -61.19
N ARG A 6 5.38 17.29 -60.42
CA ARG A 6 4.52 17.08 -59.22
C ARG A 6 4.75 18.22 -58.22
N ARG A 7 3.79 19.16 -58.09
CA ARG A 7 3.76 20.15 -57.03
C ARG A 7 3.55 19.41 -55.71
N ARG A 8 4.60 19.29 -54.91
CA ARG A 8 4.48 18.81 -53.51
C ARG A 8 3.70 19.87 -52.72
N HIS A 9 2.52 19.52 -52.22
CA HIS A 9 1.64 20.42 -51.50
C HIS A 9 2.34 20.90 -50.20
N PRO A 10 2.52 22.23 -49.99
CA PRO A 10 3.19 22.78 -48.83
C PRO A 10 2.44 22.42 -47.53
N VAL A 11 1.12 22.29 -47.59
CA VAL A 11 0.27 21.89 -46.46
C VAL A 11 0.63 20.50 -45.91
N LEU A 12 0.90 19.50 -46.78
CA LEU A 12 1.31 18.18 -46.32
C LEU A 12 2.67 18.20 -45.59
N LYS A 13 3.59 19.04 -46.00
CA LYS A 13 4.89 19.21 -45.33
C LYS A 13 4.72 19.84 -43.96
N THR A 14 3.85 20.88 -43.85
CA THR A 14 3.56 21.54 -42.58
C THR A 14 2.89 20.60 -41.60
N ILE A 15 1.89 19.83 -42.03
CA ILE A 15 1.25 18.78 -41.22
C ILE A 15 2.27 17.75 -40.73
N GLY A 16 3.15 17.26 -41.60
CA GLY A 16 4.19 16.30 -41.24
C GLY A 16 5.16 16.85 -40.19
N ILE A 17 5.54 18.13 -40.29
CA ILE A 17 6.41 18.80 -39.32
C ILE A 17 5.69 18.93 -37.93
N ILE A 18 4.39 19.29 -37.92
CA ILE A 18 3.62 19.39 -36.67
C ILE A 18 3.53 18.01 -35.99
N PHE A 19 3.24 16.95 -36.75
CA PHE A 19 3.22 15.59 -36.19
C PHE A 19 4.58 15.16 -35.64
N LEU A 20 5.67 15.50 -36.33
CA LEU A 20 7.02 15.19 -35.85
C LEU A 20 7.34 15.94 -34.55
N VAL A 21 7.00 17.23 -34.45
CA VAL A 21 7.20 18.03 -33.27
C VAL A 21 6.39 17.48 -32.09
N LEU A 22 5.13 17.11 -32.31
CA LEU A 22 4.28 16.52 -31.28
C LEU A 22 4.81 15.15 -30.83
N ALA A 23 5.27 14.31 -31.77
CA ALA A 23 5.87 13.01 -31.44
C ALA A 23 7.16 13.18 -30.61
N VAL A 24 8.02 14.12 -31.01
CA VAL A 24 9.25 14.44 -30.24
C VAL A 24 8.90 14.98 -28.84
N ALA A 25 7.92 15.88 -28.75
CA ALA A 25 7.46 16.40 -27.46
C ALA A 25 6.90 15.29 -26.56
N LEU A 26 6.14 14.35 -27.12
CA LEU A 26 5.62 13.19 -26.41
C LEU A 26 6.76 12.30 -25.91
N VAL A 27 7.72 11.95 -26.77
CA VAL A 27 8.88 11.14 -26.41
C VAL A 27 9.71 11.81 -25.31
N VAL A 28 9.98 13.11 -25.43
CA VAL A 28 10.71 13.89 -24.40
C VAL A 28 9.93 13.85 -23.07
N THR A 29 8.60 14.01 -23.12
CA THR A 29 7.74 13.95 -21.91
C THR A 29 7.80 12.56 -21.27
N LEU A 30 7.71 11.49 -22.05
CA LEU A 30 7.80 10.11 -21.57
C LEU A 30 9.16 9.81 -20.93
N ILE A 31 10.26 10.24 -21.58
CA ILE A 31 11.63 10.08 -21.05
C ILE A 31 11.76 10.87 -19.72
N ARG A 32 11.27 12.12 -19.68
CA ARG A 32 11.33 12.96 -18.49
C ARG A 32 10.52 12.36 -17.33
N ASN A 33 9.31 11.85 -17.61
CA ASN A 33 8.48 11.21 -16.61
C ASN A 33 9.11 9.90 -16.12
N GLY A 34 9.65 9.08 -17.02
CA GLY A 34 10.38 7.86 -16.63
C GLY A 34 11.62 8.16 -15.79
N LYS A 35 12.37 9.23 -16.11
CA LYS A 35 13.53 9.65 -15.30
C LYS A 35 13.10 10.13 -13.92
N ARG A 36 12.05 10.96 -13.82
CA ARG A 36 11.51 11.41 -12.53
C ARG A 36 11.01 10.25 -11.68
N SER A 37 10.30 9.29 -12.28
CA SER A 37 9.84 8.10 -11.57
C SER A 37 11.00 7.26 -11.01
N ALA A 38 12.11 7.14 -11.74
CA ALA A 38 13.31 6.47 -11.26
C ALA A 38 14.02 7.26 -10.14
N GLU A 39 14.06 8.59 -10.26
CA GLU A 39 14.61 9.48 -9.22
C GLU A 39 13.76 9.40 -7.95
N ASP A 40 12.42 9.42 -8.07
CA ASP A 40 11.51 9.27 -6.95
C ASP A 40 11.69 7.90 -6.27
N GLN A 41 11.76 6.81 -7.03
CA GLN A 41 11.99 5.48 -6.47
C GLN A 41 13.32 5.40 -5.71
N ALA A 42 14.39 5.99 -6.25
CA ALA A 42 15.69 6.02 -5.56
C ALA A 42 15.68 6.92 -4.30
N ALA A 43 14.85 7.97 -4.29
CA ALA A 43 14.73 8.88 -3.14
C ALA A 43 13.86 8.30 -2.00
N MET A 44 13.10 7.23 -2.26
CA MET A 44 12.31 6.54 -1.24
C MET A 44 13.17 5.68 -0.33
N VAL A 45 14.25 5.09 -0.86
CA VAL A 45 15.11 4.15 -0.13
C VAL A 45 16.02 4.90 0.83
N LYS A 46 16.11 4.42 2.07
CA LYS A 46 17.01 4.92 3.11
C LYS A 46 18.18 3.94 3.32
N THR A 47 19.26 4.43 3.87
CA THR A 47 20.31 3.57 4.44
C THR A 47 19.92 3.14 5.85
N ASP A 48 20.50 2.05 6.35
CA ASP A 48 20.25 1.58 7.73
C ASP A 48 20.55 2.66 8.79
N GLU A 49 21.48 3.57 8.51
CA GLU A 49 21.82 4.69 9.40
C GLU A 49 20.76 5.82 9.39
N GLU A 50 19.96 5.91 8.33
CA GLU A 50 18.89 6.91 8.17
C GLU A 50 17.54 6.40 8.68
N LEU A 51 17.37 5.08 8.81
CA LEU A 51 16.15 4.45 9.30
C LEU A 51 16.00 4.64 10.82
N ILE A 52 14.78 4.90 11.24
CA ILE A 52 14.39 4.90 12.66
C ILE A 52 14.13 3.46 13.11
N GLY A 53 13.50 2.68 12.23
CA GLY A 53 13.21 1.27 12.43
C GLY A 53 14.46 0.39 12.42
N THR A 54 14.33 -0.83 12.90
CA THR A 54 15.37 -1.86 12.78
C THR A 54 15.14 -2.64 11.49
N HIS A 55 16.07 -2.49 10.55
CA HIS A 55 16.05 -3.17 9.27
C HIS A 55 16.61 -4.59 9.37
N PHE A 56 15.93 -5.56 8.75
CA PHE A 56 16.43 -6.92 8.54
C PHE A 56 15.66 -7.65 7.44
N TYR A 57 16.11 -8.86 7.09
CA TYR A 57 15.50 -9.72 6.09
C TYR A 57 14.78 -10.90 6.73
N VAL A 58 13.50 -11.08 6.41
CA VAL A 58 12.72 -12.26 6.77
C VAL A 58 13.07 -13.39 5.82
N PRO A 59 13.66 -14.51 6.30
CA PRO A 59 14.07 -15.61 5.44
C PRO A 59 12.87 -16.36 4.87
N ARG A 60 13.00 -16.84 3.63
CA ARG A 60 11.99 -17.64 2.92
C ARG A 60 12.64 -18.84 2.24
N ASP A 61 12.16 -20.04 2.52
CA ASP A 61 12.69 -21.26 1.94
C ASP A 61 12.56 -21.29 0.40
N GLY A 62 13.69 -21.29 -0.29
CA GLY A 62 13.77 -21.40 -1.76
C GLY A 62 13.26 -20.17 -2.52
N LYS A 63 13.06 -19.05 -1.85
CA LYS A 63 12.66 -17.76 -2.42
C LYS A 63 13.63 -16.67 -1.92
N ASP A 64 13.53 -15.47 -2.52
CA ASP A 64 14.24 -14.31 -1.97
C ASP A 64 13.65 -13.93 -0.61
N ASP A 65 14.50 -13.51 0.31
CA ASP A 65 14.11 -12.99 1.62
C ASP A 65 13.27 -11.71 1.45
N VAL A 66 12.42 -11.42 2.43
CA VAL A 66 11.62 -10.19 2.44
C VAL A 66 12.32 -9.14 3.28
N ASP A 67 12.51 -7.98 2.71
CA ASP A 67 13.04 -6.79 3.34
C ASP A 67 11.97 -6.13 4.23
N VAL A 68 12.28 -5.87 5.52
CA VAL A 68 11.35 -5.32 6.49
C VAL A 68 12.02 -4.35 7.45
N ASN A 69 11.25 -3.37 7.97
CA ASN A 69 11.67 -2.53 9.08
C ASN A 69 10.73 -2.75 10.28
N LEU A 70 11.31 -2.99 11.46
CA LEU A 70 10.59 -3.22 12.71
C LEU A 70 10.69 -2.00 13.62
N TYR A 71 9.55 -1.59 14.16
CA TYR A 71 9.40 -0.49 15.11
C TYR A 71 8.73 -1.04 16.38
N LEU A 72 9.43 -0.92 17.49
CA LEU A 72 8.92 -1.39 18.78
C LEU A 72 8.65 -0.19 19.71
N PRO A 73 7.46 -0.12 20.33
CA PRO A 73 7.25 0.83 21.40
C PRO A 73 8.11 0.46 22.62
N ASP A 74 8.39 1.44 23.46
CA ASP A 74 9.11 1.19 24.72
C ASP A 74 8.15 0.51 25.74
N SER A 75 7.98 -0.79 25.60
CA SER A 75 7.08 -1.61 26.42
C SER A 75 7.73 -2.95 26.77
N ALA A 76 7.54 -3.37 28.02
CA ALA A 76 7.92 -4.71 28.48
C ALA A 76 6.77 -5.72 28.36
N GLU A 77 5.56 -5.28 27.99
CA GLU A 77 4.40 -6.14 27.84
C GLU A 77 4.31 -6.73 26.44
N THR A 78 3.74 -7.92 26.35
CA THR A 78 3.41 -8.53 25.06
C THR A 78 2.39 -7.67 24.31
N MET A 79 2.63 -7.33 23.07
CA MET A 79 1.88 -6.34 22.30
C MET A 79 1.31 -6.89 20.99
N PRO A 80 0.24 -6.29 20.47
CA PRO A 80 -0.20 -6.54 19.10
C PRO A 80 0.87 -6.14 18.07
N VAL A 81 0.79 -6.71 16.86
CA VAL A 81 1.64 -6.31 15.73
C VAL A 81 0.81 -5.82 14.55
N VAL A 82 1.25 -4.74 13.93
CA VAL A 82 0.66 -4.13 12.73
C VAL A 82 1.65 -4.30 11.57
N PHE A 83 1.26 -5.03 10.53
CA PHE A 83 1.98 -5.05 9.26
C PHE A 83 1.50 -3.88 8.41
N ASN A 84 2.38 -2.90 8.18
CA ASN A 84 2.08 -1.62 7.55
C ASN A 84 2.58 -1.63 6.10
N LEU A 85 1.65 -1.61 5.13
CA LEU A 85 1.92 -1.86 3.72
C LEU A 85 1.78 -0.58 2.89
N HIS A 86 2.89 -0.16 2.25
CA HIS A 86 2.94 1.07 1.46
C HIS A 86 2.06 1.04 0.20
N GLY A 87 1.74 2.21 -0.34
CA GLY A 87 1.09 2.38 -1.65
C GLY A 87 2.08 2.29 -2.83
N GLY A 88 1.67 2.74 -4.03
CA GLY A 88 2.54 2.82 -5.19
C GLY A 88 2.06 2.09 -6.44
N ALA A 89 0.75 1.87 -6.58
CA ALA A 89 0.12 1.27 -7.75
C ALA A 89 0.74 -0.08 -8.17
N PHE A 90 1.28 -0.84 -7.24
CA PHE A 90 1.98 -2.13 -7.41
C PHE A 90 3.35 -2.06 -8.11
N ILE A 91 3.73 -0.95 -8.72
CA ILE A 91 4.93 -0.80 -9.56
C ILE A 91 5.94 0.22 -9.04
N ALA A 92 5.60 0.92 -7.97
CA ALA A 92 6.42 1.91 -7.27
C ALA A 92 6.16 1.81 -5.76
N GLY A 93 6.92 2.59 -4.97
CA GLY A 93 6.81 2.61 -3.52
C GLY A 93 7.96 1.88 -2.85
N ASP A 94 8.10 2.13 -1.56
CA ASP A 94 9.11 1.52 -0.71
C ASP A 94 8.64 1.60 0.75
N ALA A 95 8.97 0.60 1.56
CA ALA A 95 8.62 0.53 2.97
C ALA A 95 9.21 1.69 3.78
N ASP A 96 10.37 2.21 3.36
CA ASP A 96 11.07 3.31 4.02
C ASP A 96 10.29 4.62 3.97
N THR A 97 9.34 4.78 3.04
CA THR A 97 8.45 5.94 3.00
C THR A 97 7.50 6.02 4.19
N LEU A 98 7.34 4.93 4.92
CA LEU A 98 6.51 4.83 6.11
C LEU A 98 7.32 4.89 7.42
N ASP A 99 8.63 5.12 7.36
CA ASP A 99 9.55 5.03 8.51
C ASP A 99 9.15 5.94 9.68
N THR A 100 9.04 7.25 9.45
CA THR A 100 8.64 8.21 10.48
C THR A 100 7.23 7.95 11.01
N GLN A 101 6.31 7.56 10.12
CA GLN A 101 4.93 7.21 10.51
C GLN A 101 4.91 5.97 11.38
N SER A 102 5.61 4.90 10.96
CA SER A 102 5.61 3.62 11.67
C SER A 102 6.21 3.73 13.06
N ASP A 103 7.30 4.49 13.22
CA ASP A 103 7.87 4.78 14.54
C ASP A 103 6.87 5.52 15.43
N ARG A 104 6.18 6.52 14.89
CA ARG A 104 5.21 7.30 15.63
C ARG A 104 4.00 6.47 16.04
N ILE A 105 3.35 5.76 15.09
CA ILE A 105 2.16 4.97 15.42
C ILE A 105 2.51 3.79 16.33
N ALA A 106 3.70 3.20 16.25
CA ALA A 106 4.14 2.19 17.20
C ALA A 106 4.09 2.71 18.63
N LYS A 107 4.60 3.92 18.87
CA LYS A 107 4.60 4.57 20.18
C LYS A 107 3.20 5.02 20.63
N GLU A 108 2.43 5.65 19.75
CA GLU A 108 1.10 6.20 20.06
C GLU A 108 0.05 5.10 20.26
N TRP A 109 0.13 4.02 19.49
CA TRP A 109 -0.81 2.92 19.60
C TRP A 109 -0.40 1.88 20.64
N GLY A 110 0.90 1.81 20.99
CA GLY A 110 1.47 0.79 21.87
C GLY A 110 1.50 -0.59 21.22
N MET A 111 1.80 -0.66 19.94
CA MET A 111 1.82 -1.87 19.12
C MET A 111 3.16 -1.97 18.37
N ALA A 112 3.69 -3.17 18.17
CA ALA A 112 4.78 -3.36 17.22
C ALA A 112 4.30 -3.02 15.82
N VAL A 113 5.15 -2.38 15.00
CA VAL A 113 4.84 -2.12 13.59
C VAL A 113 5.94 -2.74 12.73
N VAL A 114 5.54 -3.42 11.68
CA VAL A 114 6.44 -4.00 10.67
C VAL A 114 6.08 -3.40 9.33
N THR A 115 6.96 -2.61 8.72
CA THR A 115 6.79 -2.23 7.31
C THR A 115 7.37 -3.33 6.43
N VAL A 116 6.64 -3.70 5.38
CA VAL A 116 7.03 -4.78 4.46
C VAL A 116 7.39 -4.18 3.11
N ASN A 117 8.65 -4.32 2.71
CA ASN A 117 9.13 -3.88 1.41
C ASN A 117 8.87 -4.96 0.35
N TYR A 118 7.59 -5.24 0.13
CA TYR A 118 7.16 -6.25 -0.83
C TYR A 118 7.60 -5.91 -2.25
N LYS A 119 7.94 -6.92 -3.05
CA LYS A 119 8.42 -6.73 -4.43
C LYS A 119 7.36 -6.13 -5.33
N LEU A 120 7.79 -5.16 -6.11
CA LEU A 120 6.94 -4.47 -7.07
C LEU A 120 6.63 -5.36 -8.28
N ALA A 121 5.41 -5.24 -8.81
CA ALA A 121 4.93 -6.01 -9.96
C ALA A 121 5.57 -5.50 -11.27
N LYS A 122 6.86 -5.72 -11.41
CA LYS A 122 7.69 -5.37 -12.57
C LYS A 122 8.71 -6.48 -12.82
N ASP A 123 9.33 -6.49 -13.98
CA ASP A 123 10.43 -7.42 -14.35
C ASP A 123 10.07 -8.91 -14.16
N GLY A 124 8.80 -9.27 -14.40
CA GLY A 124 8.29 -10.63 -14.26
C GLY A 124 7.74 -10.99 -12.87
N ILE A 125 7.85 -10.10 -11.90
CA ILE A 125 7.21 -10.25 -10.58
C ILE A 125 5.70 -10.00 -10.71
N THR A 126 4.90 -10.87 -10.12
CA THR A 126 3.43 -10.75 -10.11
C THR A 126 2.94 -10.05 -8.84
N ILE A 127 1.72 -9.50 -8.88
CA ILE A 127 1.06 -8.98 -7.68
C ILE A 127 0.90 -10.09 -6.63
N GLN A 128 0.60 -11.32 -7.05
CA GLN A 128 0.48 -12.46 -6.14
C GLN A 128 1.79 -12.76 -5.40
N TYR A 129 2.95 -12.61 -6.06
CA TYR A 129 4.25 -12.79 -5.40
C TYR A 129 4.42 -11.82 -4.21
N ALA A 130 4.01 -10.57 -4.38
CA ALA A 130 4.02 -9.58 -3.30
C ALA A 130 3.03 -9.92 -2.18
N VAL A 131 1.85 -10.45 -2.50
CA VAL A 131 0.92 -10.99 -1.49
C VAL A 131 1.55 -12.13 -0.70
N ASP A 132 2.24 -13.05 -1.38
CA ASP A 132 2.95 -14.18 -0.74
C ASP A 132 4.06 -13.67 0.19
N GLU A 133 4.77 -12.58 -0.16
CA GLU A 133 5.77 -11.94 0.71
C GLU A 133 5.16 -11.40 1.99
N VAL A 134 4.00 -10.74 1.90
CA VAL A 134 3.27 -10.27 3.09
C VAL A 134 2.83 -11.45 3.95
N VAL A 135 2.26 -12.50 3.36
CA VAL A 135 1.83 -13.72 4.07
C VAL A 135 3.02 -14.38 4.77
N ASP A 136 4.11 -14.62 4.04
CA ASP A 136 5.33 -15.25 4.61
C ASP A 136 5.92 -14.42 5.75
N THR A 137 5.88 -13.07 5.64
CA THR A 137 6.30 -12.16 6.72
C THR A 137 5.41 -12.28 7.95
N VAL A 138 4.09 -12.30 7.79
CA VAL A 138 3.14 -12.50 8.91
C VAL A 138 3.40 -13.82 9.61
N LEU A 139 3.58 -14.91 8.86
CA LEU A 139 3.86 -16.24 9.41
C LEU A 139 5.17 -16.26 10.18
N TYR A 140 6.22 -15.63 9.67
CA TYR A 140 7.51 -15.51 10.35
C TYR A 140 7.37 -14.82 11.72
N PHE A 141 6.74 -13.64 11.78
CA PHE A 141 6.56 -12.92 13.04
C PHE A 141 5.65 -13.66 14.01
N ARG A 142 4.67 -14.40 13.51
CA ARG A 142 3.82 -15.26 14.35
C ARG A 142 4.61 -16.43 14.97
N GLU A 143 5.48 -17.06 14.20
CA GLU A 143 6.35 -18.14 14.67
C GLU A 143 7.40 -17.65 15.70
N HIS A 144 7.96 -16.44 15.45
CA HIS A 144 8.98 -15.82 16.28
C HIS A 144 8.41 -14.80 17.30
N ALA A 145 7.11 -14.84 17.58
CA ALA A 145 6.41 -13.82 18.36
C ALA A 145 7.06 -13.55 19.73
N ALA A 146 7.58 -14.59 20.40
CA ALA A 146 8.26 -14.47 21.70
C ALA A 146 9.56 -13.68 21.62
N GLU A 147 10.27 -13.71 20.48
CA GLU A 147 11.53 -12.99 20.28
C GLU A 147 11.32 -11.48 20.19
N TYR A 148 10.16 -11.07 19.66
CA TYR A 148 9.77 -9.67 19.47
C TYR A 148 8.78 -9.16 20.50
N ASN A 149 8.44 -9.98 21.49
CA ASN A 149 7.43 -9.65 22.51
C ASN A 149 6.04 -9.32 21.91
N ILE A 150 5.65 -10.07 20.89
CA ILE A 150 4.40 -9.90 20.12
C ILE A 150 3.37 -10.97 20.55
N ASP A 151 2.09 -10.59 20.60
CA ASP A 151 0.99 -11.54 20.73
C ASP A 151 0.65 -12.16 19.35
N PRO A 152 0.91 -13.46 19.14
CA PRO A 152 0.67 -14.11 17.85
C PRO A 152 -0.82 -14.20 17.47
N ASN A 153 -1.75 -13.85 18.38
CA ASN A 153 -3.18 -13.81 18.15
C ASN A 153 -3.71 -12.39 17.90
N LYS A 154 -2.86 -11.37 18.02
CA LYS A 154 -3.21 -9.96 17.80
C LYS A 154 -2.48 -9.38 16.59
N ILE A 155 -2.63 -10.04 15.46
CA ILE A 155 -2.05 -9.67 14.17
C ILE A 155 -2.99 -8.73 13.44
N VAL A 156 -2.49 -7.57 13.01
CA VAL A 156 -3.20 -6.58 12.21
C VAL A 156 -2.48 -6.39 10.89
N ILE A 157 -3.23 -6.30 9.79
CA ILE A 157 -2.67 -5.90 8.49
C ILE A 157 -3.30 -4.57 8.10
N LEU A 158 -2.47 -3.56 7.83
CA LEU A 158 -2.87 -2.22 7.45
C LEU A 158 -2.17 -1.85 6.14
N GLY A 159 -2.89 -1.24 5.19
CA GLY A 159 -2.25 -0.83 3.96
C GLY A 159 -2.96 0.29 3.22
N TYR A 160 -2.16 1.01 2.42
CA TYR A 160 -2.55 2.19 1.66
C TYR A 160 -2.62 1.89 0.16
N SER A 161 -3.67 2.28 -0.52
CA SER A 161 -3.81 2.14 -1.98
C SER A 161 -3.53 0.70 -2.46
N ALA A 162 -2.42 0.44 -3.17
CA ALA A 162 -1.97 -0.90 -3.53
C ALA A 162 -1.70 -1.78 -2.29
N GLY A 163 -1.13 -1.19 -1.21
CA GLY A 163 -1.00 -1.87 0.09
C GLY A 163 -2.34 -2.27 0.68
N GLY A 164 -3.40 -1.48 0.46
CA GLY A 164 -4.77 -1.85 0.85
C GLY A 164 -5.28 -3.09 0.11
N TYR A 165 -4.92 -3.26 -1.17
CA TYR A 165 -5.17 -4.51 -1.89
C TYR A 165 -4.40 -5.67 -1.26
N HIS A 166 -3.11 -5.49 -0.97
CA HIS A 166 -2.29 -6.53 -0.33
C HIS A 166 -2.84 -6.90 1.05
N THR A 167 -3.36 -5.93 1.81
CA THR A 167 -4.05 -6.18 3.09
C THR A 167 -5.21 -7.14 2.92
N MET A 168 -6.12 -6.86 2.00
CA MET A 168 -7.29 -7.71 1.73
C MET A 168 -6.86 -9.10 1.24
N ALA A 169 -5.97 -9.16 0.25
CA ALA A 169 -5.54 -10.41 -0.37
C ALA A 169 -4.76 -11.31 0.61
N ALA A 170 -3.82 -10.74 1.38
CA ALA A 170 -3.06 -11.49 2.38
C ALA A 170 -3.95 -11.99 3.52
N THR A 171 -4.92 -11.18 3.98
CA THR A 171 -5.89 -11.62 4.99
C THR A 171 -6.69 -12.85 4.51
N LEU A 172 -7.16 -12.85 3.26
CA LEU A 172 -7.87 -14.00 2.70
C LEU A 172 -6.98 -15.24 2.55
N GLU A 173 -5.71 -15.03 2.19
CA GLU A 173 -4.77 -16.13 2.02
C GLU A 173 -4.39 -16.76 3.38
N LEU A 174 -4.18 -15.94 4.41
CA LEU A 174 -3.95 -16.42 5.79
C LEU A 174 -5.16 -17.18 6.32
N GLU A 175 -6.39 -16.66 6.12
CA GLU A 175 -7.62 -17.35 6.52
C GLU A 175 -7.75 -18.73 5.85
N LYS A 176 -7.43 -18.85 4.55
CA LYS A 176 -7.41 -20.15 3.86
C LYS A 176 -6.42 -21.14 4.47
N GLN A 177 -5.32 -20.63 5.03
CA GLN A 177 -4.29 -21.42 5.72
C GLN A 177 -4.64 -21.70 7.19
N GLY A 178 -5.78 -21.23 7.69
CA GLY A 178 -6.20 -21.37 9.07
C GLY A 178 -5.42 -20.50 10.04
N VAL A 179 -4.95 -19.35 9.57
CA VAL A 179 -4.24 -18.35 10.37
C VAL A 179 -5.12 -17.13 10.58
N ASP A 180 -5.55 -16.95 11.81
CA ASP A 180 -6.41 -15.83 12.19
C ASP A 180 -5.66 -14.49 12.13
N VAL A 181 -6.26 -13.50 11.48
CA VAL A 181 -5.90 -12.08 11.54
C VAL A 181 -6.89 -11.39 12.47
N ALA A 182 -6.42 -10.62 13.44
CA ALA A 182 -7.28 -9.97 14.42
C ALA A 182 -8.05 -8.77 13.86
N ALA A 183 -7.46 -8.07 12.91
CA ALA A 183 -8.10 -6.94 12.22
C ALA A 183 -7.39 -6.62 10.88
N GLN A 184 -8.14 -6.06 9.93
CA GLN A 184 -7.61 -5.51 8.69
C GLN A 184 -8.03 -4.05 8.52
N VAL A 185 -7.10 -3.18 8.10
CA VAL A 185 -7.36 -1.76 7.86
C VAL A 185 -7.01 -1.42 6.43
N ILE A 186 -7.99 -0.98 5.67
CA ILE A 186 -7.89 -0.70 4.24
C ILE A 186 -8.03 0.81 4.02
N CYS A 187 -6.91 1.50 3.76
CA CYS A 187 -6.90 2.92 3.48
C CYS A 187 -6.96 3.16 1.97
N TYR A 188 -8.07 3.71 1.48
CA TYR A 188 -8.33 3.98 0.05
C TYR A 188 -7.83 2.86 -0.89
N GLY A 189 -8.08 1.61 -0.48
CA GLY A 189 -7.53 0.42 -1.12
C GLY A 189 -8.05 0.21 -2.54
N PHE A 190 -7.13 -0.21 -3.42
CA PHE A 190 -7.51 -0.65 -4.76
C PHE A 190 -8.15 -2.02 -4.68
N ILE A 191 -9.31 -2.20 -5.33
CA ILE A 191 -9.97 -3.49 -5.43
C ILE A 191 -9.73 -4.11 -6.82
N LYS A 192 -9.29 -5.35 -6.81
CA LYS A 192 -9.15 -6.19 -8.00
C LYS A 192 -9.69 -7.57 -7.60
N GLU A 193 -9.75 -8.52 -8.12
CA GLU A 193 -10.14 -9.93 -7.90
C GLU A 193 -10.40 -10.38 -6.42
N VAL A 194 -10.38 -9.44 -5.44
CA VAL A 194 -10.53 -9.76 -4.00
C VAL A 194 -11.95 -10.29 -3.70
N VAL A 195 -12.98 -9.68 -4.31
CA VAL A 195 -14.37 -10.10 -4.10
C VAL A 195 -14.61 -11.48 -4.67
N GLU A 196 -14.08 -11.77 -5.84
CA GLU A 196 -14.14 -13.09 -6.48
C GLU A 196 -13.42 -14.14 -5.65
N THR A 197 -12.23 -13.80 -5.13
CA THR A 197 -11.44 -14.65 -4.24
C THR A 197 -12.21 -14.96 -2.96
N TYR A 198 -12.79 -13.95 -2.31
CA TYR A 198 -13.61 -14.09 -1.12
C TYR A 198 -14.84 -14.99 -1.38
N ASN A 199 -15.57 -14.73 -2.45
CA ASN A 199 -16.77 -15.49 -2.79
C ASN A 199 -16.49 -16.97 -3.14
N ALA A 200 -15.28 -17.28 -3.58
CA ALA A 200 -14.84 -18.64 -3.85
C ALA A 200 -14.48 -19.44 -2.58
N MET A 201 -14.31 -18.78 -1.43
CA MET A 201 -14.00 -19.44 -0.16
C MET A 201 -15.23 -20.19 0.40
N PRO A 202 -15.02 -21.26 1.19
CA PRO A 202 -16.08 -21.90 1.97
C PRO A 202 -16.78 -20.90 2.91
N GLU A 203 -18.08 -21.08 3.12
CA GLU A 203 -18.87 -20.15 3.95
C GLU A 203 -18.28 -19.95 5.35
N ALA A 204 -17.84 -21.01 6.01
CA ALA A 204 -17.24 -20.93 7.34
C ALA A 204 -15.98 -20.03 7.36
N GLN A 205 -15.12 -20.14 6.33
CA GLN A 205 -13.96 -19.27 6.21
C GLN A 205 -14.36 -17.82 5.90
N ARG A 206 -15.37 -17.60 5.03
CA ARG A 206 -15.87 -16.24 4.76
C ARG A 206 -16.37 -15.53 6.03
N GLN A 207 -17.04 -16.27 6.91
CA GLN A 207 -17.55 -15.73 8.18
C GLN A 207 -16.46 -15.51 9.22
N ALA A 208 -15.32 -16.20 9.10
CA ALA A 208 -14.17 -16.08 10.00
C ALA A 208 -13.17 -14.98 9.58
N VAL A 209 -13.32 -14.42 8.38
CA VAL A 209 -12.44 -13.33 7.94
C VAL A 209 -12.42 -12.18 8.94
N ALA A 210 -11.25 -11.63 9.17
CA ALA A 210 -10.98 -10.57 10.14
C ALA A 210 -11.92 -9.37 10.01
N PRO A 211 -12.33 -8.75 11.14
CA PRO A 211 -13.01 -7.45 11.15
C PRO A 211 -12.24 -6.41 10.33
N ALA A 212 -12.98 -5.55 9.61
CA ALA A 212 -12.38 -4.63 8.65
C ALA A 212 -12.77 -3.17 8.91
N LEU A 213 -11.76 -2.29 8.89
CA LEU A 213 -11.94 -0.84 8.84
C LEU A 213 -11.55 -0.33 7.46
N PHE A 214 -12.47 0.42 6.83
CA PHE A 214 -12.25 1.09 5.55
C PHE A 214 -12.11 2.58 5.76
N ILE A 215 -10.93 3.13 5.45
CA ILE A 215 -10.68 4.57 5.41
C ILE A 215 -10.79 5.02 3.95
N LEU A 216 -11.76 5.87 3.66
CA LEU A 216 -12.03 6.33 2.31
C LEU A 216 -11.59 7.78 2.12
N ALA A 217 -10.98 8.06 0.99
CA ALA A 217 -10.72 9.41 0.53
C ALA A 217 -11.91 9.93 -0.31
N ASP A 218 -12.32 11.18 -0.08
CA ASP A 218 -13.52 11.75 -0.72
C ASP A 218 -13.30 12.09 -2.20
N ASN A 219 -12.17 12.73 -2.51
CA ASN A 219 -11.80 13.10 -3.87
C ASN A 219 -10.95 12.00 -4.55
N ASP A 220 -11.42 10.76 -4.47
CA ASP A 220 -10.68 9.60 -4.97
C ASP A 220 -11.62 8.55 -5.61
N PRO A 221 -11.59 8.39 -6.93
CA PRO A 221 -12.44 7.42 -7.62
C PRO A 221 -12.08 5.95 -7.34
N ILE A 222 -10.90 5.68 -6.78
CA ILE A 222 -10.43 4.32 -6.46
C ILE A 222 -11.00 3.87 -5.12
N SER A 223 -11.00 4.77 -4.15
CA SER A 223 -11.34 4.52 -2.75
C SER A 223 -12.71 3.86 -2.57
N ASP A 224 -13.73 4.39 -3.21
CA ASP A 224 -15.10 3.87 -3.15
C ASP A 224 -15.20 2.44 -3.74
N GLY A 225 -14.23 2.02 -4.54
CA GLY A 225 -14.16 0.67 -5.09
C GLY A 225 -14.06 -0.41 -4.00
N SER A 226 -13.38 -0.13 -2.91
CA SER A 226 -13.19 -1.06 -1.79
C SER A 226 -14.49 -1.38 -1.04
N LEU A 227 -15.53 -0.57 -1.18
CA LEU A 227 -16.86 -0.81 -0.61
C LEU A 227 -17.54 -2.08 -1.17
N LYS A 228 -17.12 -2.57 -2.32
CA LYS A 228 -17.59 -3.87 -2.84
C LYS A 228 -17.13 -5.03 -1.96
N TYR A 229 -15.93 -4.91 -1.40
CA TYR A 229 -15.43 -5.90 -0.46
C TYR A 229 -16.10 -5.74 0.91
N GLU A 230 -16.27 -4.50 1.39
CA GLU A 230 -17.05 -4.22 2.59
C GLU A 230 -18.44 -4.86 2.53
N GLU A 231 -19.15 -4.66 1.42
CA GLU A 231 -20.51 -5.20 1.23
C GLU A 231 -20.55 -6.72 1.38
N VAL A 232 -19.65 -7.46 0.75
CA VAL A 232 -19.64 -8.95 0.85
C VAL A 232 -19.21 -9.41 2.22
N LEU A 233 -18.30 -8.74 2.91
CA LEU A 233 -17.94 -9.01 4.31
C LEU A 233 -19.17 -8.87 5.21
N ARG A 234 -19.85 -7.73 5.15
CA ARG A 234 -21.03 -7.43 5.96
C ARG A 234 -22.20 -8.38 5.68
N GLN A 235 -22.41 -8.76 4.40
CA GLN A 235 -23.42 -9.77 4.03
C GLN A 235 -23.15 -11.16 4.62
N ASN A 236 -21.90 -11.49 4.92
CA ASN A 236 -21.49 -12.74 5.57
C ASN A 236 -21.34 -12.62 7.10
N GLY A 237 -21.74 -11.48 7.71
CA GLY A 237 -21.72 -11.28 9.15
C GLY A 237 -20.37 -10.86 9.72
N VAL A 238 -19.38 -10.55 8.88
CA VAL A 238 -18.10 -9.97 9.32
C VAL A 238 -18.32 -8.53 9.76
N ALA A 239 -17.74 -8.15 10.90
CA ALA A 239 -17.83 -6.78 11.39
C ALA A 239 -17.03 -5.84 10.49
N THR A 240 -17.69 -4.78 10.00
CA THR A 240 -17.07 -3.76 9.16
C THR A 240 -17.38 -2.36 9.67
N GLU A 241 -16.44 -1.45 9.48
CA GLU A 241 -16.62 -0.03 9.73
C GLU A 241 -16.06 0.78 8.57
N VAL A 242 -16.76 1.85 8.20
CA VAL A 242 -16.36 2.72 7.08
C VAL A 242 -16.26 4.15 7.59
N LYS A 243 -15.11 4.78 7.38
CA LYS A 243 -14.88 6.19 7.67
C LYS A 243 -14.42 6.91 6.42
N LYS A 244 -15.23 7.84 5.92
CA LYS A 244 -14.88 8.70 4.79
C LYS A 244 -14.43 10.07 5.29
N TYR A 245 -13.34 10.57 4.73
CA TYR A 245 -12.76 11.86 5.05
C TYR A 245 -13.09 12.89 3.98
N GLU A 246 -13.98 13.82 4.31
CA GLU A 246 -14.43 14.87 3.39
C GLU A 246 -13.25 15.76 2.97
N GLY A 247 -13.14 16.06 1.67
CA GLY A 247 -12.07 16.86 1.10
C GLY A 247 -10.71 16.18 0.99
N SER A 248 -10.56 14.92 1.46
CA SER A 248 -9.33 14.18 1.34
C SER A 248 -9.07 13.69 -0.08
N MET A 249 -7.81 13.57 -0.44
CA MET A 249 -7.33 13.05 -1.72
C MET A 249 -6.76 11.65 -1.57
N HIS A 250 -6.63 10.93 -2.69
CA HIS A 250 -5.92 9.63 -2.69
C HIS A 250 -4.52 9.80 -2.11
N GLY A 251 -4.09 8.91 -1.22
CA GLY A 251 -2.76 8.99 -0.58
C GLY A 251 -2.66 9.97 0.59
N PHE A 252 -3.75 10.60 1.04
CA PHE A 252 -3.72 11.68 2.01
C PHE A 252 -3.07 11.31 3.36
N ILE A 253 -3.01 10.03 3.72
CA ILE A 253 -2.33 9.61 4.95
C ILE A 253 -0.82 9.46 4.68
N GLU A 254 -0.44 8.53 3.81
CA GLU A 254 0.96 8.18 3.59
C GLU A 254 1.78 9.30 2.95
N GLU A 255 1.22 10.04 1.97
CA GLU A 255 1.94 11.11 1.28
C GLU A 255 2.21 12.35 2.16
N ASN A 256 1.59 12.45 3.35
CA ASN A 256 1.91 13.50 4.33
C ASN A 256 3.10 13.14 5.24
N ASN A 257 3.68 11.95 5.10
CA ASN A 257 4.92 11.61 5.78
C ASN A 257 6.10 12.46 5.27
N PRO A 258 7.09 12.78 6.15
CA PRO A 258 8.25 13.59 5.76
C PRO A 258 9.04 13.00 4.59
N GLU A 259 9.09 11.70 4.46
CA GLU A 259 9.79 10.96 3.40
C GLU A 259 9.30 11.39 2.00
N TYR A 260 8.02 11.66 1.86
CA TYR A 260 7.42 12.12 0.60
C TYR A 260 7.82 13.55 0.21
N GLU A 261 8.49 14.33 1.08
CA GLU A 261 8.97 15.67 0.73
C GLU A 261 10.02 15.67 -0.37
N LYS A 262 10.78 14.61 -0.47
CA LYS A 262 11.83 14.44 -1.46
C LYS A 262 11.29 14.07 -2.85
N LEU A 263 10.02 13.64 -2.97
CA LEU A 263 9.44 13.14 -4.20
C LEU A 263 8.88 14.26 -5.09
N HIS A 264 8.89 14.02 -6.39
CA HIS A 264 8.33 14.97 -7.38
C HIS A 264 6.80 14.97 -7.38
N SER A 265 6.17 13.84 -7.05
CA SER A 265 4.72 13.72 -6.92
C SER A 265 4.31 14.02 -5.48
N LYS A 266 3.47 15.04 -5.29
CA LYS A 266 2.99 15.49 -3.97
C LYS A 266 1.51 15.86 -4.06
N ALA A 267 0.73 15.07 -4.79
CA ALA A 267 -0.66 15.43 -5.11
C ALA A 267 -1.53 15.58 -3.87
N SER A 268 -1.27 14.79 -2.83
CA SER A 268 -2.06 14.76 -1.60
C SER A 268 -1.40 15.49 -0.43
N LYS A 269 -0.27 16.19 -0.65
CA LYS A 269 0.43 16.87 0.43
C LYS A 269 0.00 18.33 0.55
N SER A 270 -0.65 18.66 1.64
CA SER A 270 -0.97 20.03 2.06
C SER A 270 -1.24 20.07 3.57
N PRO A 271 -1.21 21.26 4.22
CA PRO A 271 -1.57 21.36 5.64
C PRO A 271 -2.96 20.81 5.98
N GLU A 272 -3.93 20.98 5.08
CA GLU A 272 -5.28 20.44 5.28
C GLU A 272 -5.29 18.92 5.22
N GLN A 273 -4.57 18.33 4.26
CA GLN A 273 -4.45 16.87 4.14
C GLN A 273 -3.66 16.28 5.31
N GLU A 274 -2.66 16.98 5.85
CA GLU A 274 -1.91 16.57 7.02
C GLU A 274 -2.82 16.47 8.26
N VAL A 275 -3.72 17.44 8.46
CA VAL A 275 -4.72 17.39 9.55
C VAL A 275 -5.63 16.18 9.40
N LEU A 276 -6.13 15.90 8.19
CA LEU A 276 -6.97 14.74 7.92
C LEU A 276 -6.20 13.42 8.12
N ALA A 277 -4.90 13.38 7.74
CA ALA A 277 -4.04 12.22 7.92
C ALA A 277 -3.89 11.88 9.42
N ARG A 278 -3.63 12.88 10.26
CA ARG A 278 -3.50 12.70 11.71
C ARG A 278 -4.79 12.21 12.35
N ASP A 279 -5.93 12.83 11.99
CA ASP A 279 -7.23 12.37 12.49
C ASP A 279 -7.52 10.92 12.05
N ALA A 280 -7.15 10.54 10.83
CA ALA A 280 -7.32 9.18 10.33
C ALA A 280 -6.46 8.17 11.11
N GLU A 281 -5.22 8.49 11.39
CA GLU A 281 -4.32 7.64 12.20
C GLU A 281 -4.83 7.48 13.63
N ASP A 282 -5.27 8.56 14.26
CA ASP A 282 -5.89 8.53 15.60
C ASP A 282 -7.15 7.68 15.62
N TYR A 283 -7.98 7.81 14.58
CA TYR A 283 -9.19 7.00 14.41
C TYR A 283 -8.86 5.51 14.27
N ILE A 284 -7.91 5.16 13.42
CA ILE A 284 -7.44 3.78 13.23
C ILE A 284 -6.91 3.22 14.56
N GLY A 285 -6.02 3.93 15.24
CA GLY A 285 -5.45 3.50 16.51
C GLY A 285 -6.51 3.26 17.59
N ASN A 286 -7.50 4.14 17.68
CA ASN A 286 -8.61 3.99 18.62
C ASN A 286 -9.51 2.81 18.28
N TRP A 287 -9.81 2.59 17.00
CA TRP A 287 -10.58 1.44 16.53
C TRP A 287 -9.85 0.13 16.84
N LEU A 288 -8.55 0.04 16.54
CA LEU A 288 -7.72 -1.13 16.84
C LEU A 288 -7.69 -1.43 18.34
N LYS A 289 -7.49 -0.43 19.20
CA LYS A 289 -7.56 -0.59 20.66
C LYS A 289 -8.93 -1.09 21.12
N GLY A 290 -9.99 -0.81 20.38
CA GLY A 290 -11.34 -1.33 20.63
C GLY A 290 -11.50 -2.82 20.29
N ILE A 291 -10.93 -3.23 19.16
CA ILE A 291 -11.03 -4.61 18.61
C ILE A 291 -10.08 -5.58 19.36
N LEU A 292 -8.89 -5.13 19.73
CA LEU A 292 -7.80 -5.96 20.28
C LEU A 292 -7.83 -6.15 21.81
N LYS A 293 -8.93 -5.81 22.44
CA LYS A 293 -9.10 -5.94 23.92
C LYS A 293 -8.97 -7.36 24.42
#